data_f9c39adaa58d63feaa78974ed2a07ab7
#
_entry.id   f9c39adaa58d63feaa78974ed2a07ab7
#
_cell.length_a   1.000
_cell.length_b   1.000
_cell.length_c   1.000
_cell.angle_alpha   90.00
_cell.angle_beta   90.00
_cell.angle_gamma   90.00
#
_symmetry.space_group_name_H-M   'P 1'
#
loop_
_entity.id
_entity.type
_entity.pdbx_description
1 polymer ?
#
loop_
_entity_poly.entity_id
_entity_poly.type
_entity_poly.pdbx_seq_one_letter_code
_entity_poly.pdbx_strand_id
1 'polypeptide(L)'
;MQRSVQKLIVWLGAIFVAYHIFSLLFAGRASRNGYSKGISLQSPAKLKGDPQRAAAIVEAFRFSWDKYEQFAAPHDTLLPISKTYEDDRNGWGATAVDGLSTAIIMEDAEIVDKILRQIMLTDFTVTVVPDQPISLFETTIRYLGGLLSAYDLLSGSYKHLATDMYLRNNLLKAAIILADRLSIAFDTPSGIPDDEIIFNPQLRRFGNIDNSITCFGTLVLEWTRLSDLTGNQTYAKLAQRAQDHLIHPKTKQSFTLPGLIGTYVKLKDGYFGDYQAGWGGGSDSYYEYLIKMYAYDPVAFAEYGESWIKAAESSMLYLASSPSTRPDLTFLGEMRGNTMIPISSHLASVCGGSLILGGLLLQNQTFVDFGVKLSESYYDVYRQSPSGIGPELFRWVDDGRQPLAKASSKRLPAPKWQSFYEKSGYYHTNAEYILRPETIESLYYAYRATGDRKYQDWAWEAFEALNRMCKVEGGYTGLKSVMKTKDDKTRKFVDKMESFWLAETLKYLYLMFAEDSELQVRSDGKMKYVLNTEAHPLLVRGK
;
A
#
# COMPACT_ATOMS: atom_id res chain seq x y z
N MET A 1 38.28 -6.05 -45.32
CA MET A 1 38.12 -6.00 -43.85
C MET A 1 38.23 -4.58 -43.29
N GLN A 2 39.22 -3.77 -43.60
CA GLN A 2 39.36 -2.41 -43.06
C GLN A 2 38.22 -1.43 -43.37
N ARG A 3 37.63 -1.46 -44.59
CA ARG A 3 36.51 -0.57 -44.94
C ARG A 3 35.18 -0.88 -44.20
N SER A 4 34.99 -2.12 -43.76
CA SER A 4 33.80 -2.51 -42.98
C SER A 4 33.87 -2.07 -41.52
N VAL A 5 35.07 -2.09 -40.94
CA VAL A 5 35.32 -1.64 -39.55
C VAL A 5 35.19 -0.11 -39.44
N GLN A 6 35.69 0.63 -40.43
CA GLN A 6 35.51 2.10 -40.46
C GLN A 6 34.05 2.51 -40.59
N LYS A 7 33.23 1.79 -41.40
CA LYS A 7 31.78 2.06 -41.46
C LYS A 7 31.08 1.76 -40.15
N LEU A 8 31.46 0.70 -39.43
CA LEU A 8 30.88 0.35 -38.13
C LEU A 8 31.19 1.41 -37.06
N ILE A 9 32.42 1.94 -37.02
CA ILE A 9 32.82 2.99 -36.08
C ILE A 9 32.07 4.31 -36.37
N VAL A 10 31.88 4.66 -37.63
CA VAL A 10 31.09 5.85 -38.01
C VAL A 10 29.62 5.70 -37.63
N TRP A 11 29.02 4.51 -37.79
CA TRP A 11 27.64 4.24 -37.38
C TRP A 11 27.48 4.25 -35.85
N LEU A 12 28.42 3.69 -35.11
CA LEU A 12 28.39 3.74 -33.64
C LEU A 12 28.56 5.18 -33.10
N GLY A 13 29.44 5.96 -33.74
CA GLY A 13 29.56 7.39 -33.42
C GLY A 13 28.30 8.20 -33.71
N ALA A 14 27.64 7.92 -34.84
CA ALA A 14 26.38 8.59 -35.20
C ALA A 14 25.24 8.22 -34.25
N ILE A 15 25.16 6.96 -33.80
CA ILE A 15 24.16 6.52 -32.79
C ILE A 15 24.45 7.18 -31.43
N PHE A 16 25.71 7.28 -31.03
CA PHE A 16 26.09 7.93 -29.76
C PHE A 16 25.79 9.43 -29.77
N VAL A 17 26.06 10.12 -30.87
CA VAL A 17 25.74 11.55 -31.06
C VAL A 17 24.19 11.74 -31.09
N ALA A 18 23.48 10.88 -31.81
CA ALA A 18 21.99 10.92 -31.84
C ALA A 18 21.40 10.67 -30.46
N TYR A 19 21.93 9.76 -29.67
CA TYR A 19 21.51 9.51 -28.29
C TYR A 19 21.74 10.73 -27.38
N HIS A 20 22.92 11.38 -27.49
CA HIS A 20 23.18 12.59 -26.71
C HIS A 20 22.36 13.81 -27.15
N ILE A 21 22.14 13.97 -28.46
CA ILE A 21 21.24 15.02 -28.96
C ILE A 21 19.81 14.76 -28.52
N PHE A 22 19.37 13.50 -28.56
CA PHE A 22 18.04 13.10 -28.05
C PHE A 22 17.91 13.35 -26.55
N SER A 23 18.91 12.98 -25.74
CA SER A 23 18.91 13.24 -24.29
C SER A 23 18.90 14.74 -23.96
N LEU A 24 19.66 15.56 -24.71
CA LEU A 24 19.67 17.03 -24.54
C LEU A 24 18.36 17.69 -25.00
N LEU A 25 17.71 17.19 -26.06
CA LEU A 25 16.42 17.69 -26.53
C LEU A 25 15.28 17.31 -25.59
N PHE A 26 15.34 16.16 -24.95
CA PHE A 26 14.35 15.74 -23.95
C PHE A 26 14.60 16.39 -22.59
N ALA A 27 15.83 16.55 -22.14
CA ALA A 27 16.14 17.33 -20.95
C ALA A 27 15.68 18.80 -21.08
N GLY A 28 15.80 19.38 -22.31
CA GLY A 28 15.33 20.76 -22.58
C GLY A 28 13.81 20.92 -22.73
N ARG A 29 13.06 19.85 -23.02
CA ARG A 29 11.58 19.89 -23.14
C ARG A 29 10.85 19.67 -21.82
N ALA A 30 11.42 18.94 -20.88
CA ALA A 30 10.88 18.80 -19.52
C ALA A 30 10.88 20.14 -18.73
N SER A 31 11.69 21.12 -19.17
CA SER A 31 11.88 22.41 -18.48
C SER A 31 10.89 23.53 -18.90
N ARG A 32 9.91 23.30 -19.78
CA ARG A 32 9.04 24.37 -20.32
C ARG A 32 7.55 24.31 -20.02
N ASN A 33 7.09 23.33 -19.22
CA ASN A 33 5.73 23.38 -18.69
C ASN A 33 5.81 23.83 -17.23
N GLY A 34 5.23 25.00 -16.94
CA GLY A 34 5.23 25.71 -15.68
C GLY A 34 5.05 24.90 -14.41
N TYR A 35 6.12 24.24 -13.97
CA TYR A 35 6.19 23.70 -12.61
C TYR A 35 6.44 24.88 -11.66
N SER A 36 5.58 25.02 -10.68
CA SER A 36 5.82 25.86 -9.50
C SER A 36 7.23 25.57 -8.97
N LYS A 37 7.88 26.57 -8.38
CA LYS A 37 9.22 26.47 -7.78
C LYS A 37 9.35 25.13 -7.07
N GLY A 38 10.30 24.28 -7.54
CA GLY A 38 10.54 22.95 -7.00
C GLY A 38 10.65 23.00 -5.48
N ILE A 39 10.00 22.04 -4.82
CA ILE A 39 10.08 21.87 -3.38
C ILE A 39 11.52 21.46 -3.09
N SER A 40 12.26 22.29 -2.36
CA SER A 40 13.64 21.97 -1.97
C SER A 40 13.64 20.82 -0.95
N LEU A 41 14.42 19.74 -1.18
CA LEU A 41 14.70 18.67 -0.20
C LEU A 41 15.48 19.16 1.04
N GLN A 42 15.51 20.45 1.31
CA GLN A 42 16.06 20.94 2.57
C GLN A 42 15.23 20.37 3.72
N SER A 43 15.91 19.85 4.74
CA SER A 43 15.26 19.35 5.95
C SER A 43 14.25 20.40 6.43
N PRO A 44 12.94 20.13 6.39
CA PRO A 44 11.99 21.08 6.91
C PRO A 44 12.30 21.34 8.37
N ALA A 45 12.06 22.57 8.80
CA ALA A 45 11.96 22.89 10.22
C ALA A 45 11.08 21.81 10.86
N LYS A 46 11.45 21.36 12.09
CA LYS A 46 10.70 20.33 12.83
C LYS A 46 9.20 20.47 12.60
N LEU A 47 8.59 19.47 11.98
CA LEU A 47 7.18 19.52 11.64
C LEU A 47 6.35 19.57 12.93
N LYS A 48 5.30 20.38 12.92
CA LYS A 48 4.46 20.55 14.10
C LYS A 48 3.26 19.61 14.01
N GLY A 49 3.02 18.88 15.09
CA GLY A 49 1.77 18.19 15.32
C GLY A 49 0.58 19.15 15.53
N ASP A 50 -0.59 18.59 15.61
CA ASP A 50 -1.83 19.22 16.05
C ASP A 50 -2.44 18.36 17.16
N PRO A 51 -2.11 18.62 18.44
CA PRO A 51 -2.53 17.76 19.55
C PRO A 51 -4.06 17.60 19.67
N GLN A 52 -4.82 18.63 19.29
CA GLN A 52 -6.28 18.58 19.35
C GLN A 52 -6.85 17.61 18.30
N ARG A 53 -6.35 17.69 17.06
CA ARG A 53 -6.72 16.75 15.99
C ARG A 53 -6.23 15.33 16.30
N ALA A 54 -5.00 15.19 16.82
CA ALA A 54 -4.47 13.89 17.25
C ALA A 54 -5.34 13.24 18.34
N ALA A 55 -5.78 14.00 19.36
CA ALA A 55 -6.67 13.51 20.40
C ALA A 55 -8.02 13.02 19.85
N ALA A 56 -8.58 13.72 18.86
CA ALA A 56 -9.83 13.29 18.22
C ALA A 56 -9.68 11.97 17.43
N ILE A 57 -8.49 11.70 16.86
CA ILE A 57 -8.21 10.41 16.22
C ILE A 57 -8.08 9.29 17.28
N VAL A 58 -7.42 9.57 18.41
CA VAL A 58 -7.37 8.61 19.55
C VAL A 58 -8.78 8.29 20.06
N GLU A 59 -9.66 9.27 20.14
CA GLU A 59 -11.06 9.06 20.55
C GLU A 59 -11.83 8.18 19.55
N ALA A 60 -11.61 8.37 18.24
CA ALA A 60 -12.18 7.52 17.20
C ALA A 60 -11.63 6.08 17.27
N PHE A 61 -10.34 5.91 17.56
CA PHE A 61 -9.72 4.60 17.77
C PHE A 61 -10.32 3.89 18.98
N ARG A 62 -10.39 4.55 20.14
CA ARG A 62 -11.03 4.00 21.36
C ARG A 62 -12.47 3.62 21.13
N PHE A 63 -13.26 4.51 20.51
CA PHE A 63 -14.65 4.19 20.17
C PHE A 63 -14.76 2.94 19.29
N SER A 64 -13.90 2.81 18.26
CA SER A 64 -13.90 1.64 17.38
C SER A 64 -13.51 0.37 18.13
N TRP A 65 -12.48 0.45 18.99
CA TRP A 65 -12.04 -0.65 19.83
C TRP A 65 -13.12 -1.10 20.82
N ASP A 66 -13.74 -0.17 21.54
CA ASP A 66 -14.81 -0.47 22.51
C ASP A 66 -15.97 -1.22 21.84
N LYS A 67 -16.30 -0.85 20.60
CA LYS A 67 -17.37 -1.53 19.85
C LYS A 67 -16.95 -2.90 19.35
N TYR A 68 -15.69 -3.05 18.90
CA TYR A 68 -15.15 -4.36 18.59
C TYR A 68 -15.11 -5.26 19.84
N GLU A 69 -14.58 -4.77 20.96
CA GLU A 69 -14.54 -5.52 22.23
C GLU A 69 -15.94 -5.95 22.67
N GLN A 70 -16.92 -5.07 22.54
CA GLN A 70 -18.31 -5.32 22.99
C GLN A 70 -19.05 -6.35 22.14
N PHE A 71 -18.85 -6.34 20.80
CA PHE A 71 -19.72 -7.06 19.87
C PHE A 71 -19.01 -8.14 19.06
N ALA A 72 -17.69 -8.11 18.96
CA ALA A 72 -16.94 -8.99 18.07
C ALA A 72 -15.80 -9.76 18.74
N ALA A 73 -15.09 -9.19 19.73
CA ALA A 73 -13.94 -9.88 20.32
C ALA A 73 -14.32 -11.24 20.93
N PRO A 74 -13.53 -12.29 20.75
CA PRO A 74 -12.18 -12.33 20.15
C PRO A 74 -12.15 -12.64 18.64
N HIS A 75 -13.28 -12.52 17.93
CA HIS A 75 -13.42 -12.83 16.50
C HIS A 75 -12.72 -11.81 15.59
N ASP A 76 -12.65 -12.08 14.28
CA ASP A 76 -11.87 -11.28 13.36
C ASP A 76 -12.43 -9.89 13.10
N THR A 77 -13.69 -9.80 12.69
CA THR A 77 -14.24 -8.59 12.10
C THR A 77 -15.56 -8.19 12.77
N LEU A 78 -15.68 -6.92 13.14
CA LEU A 78 -16.92 -6.34 13.64
C LEU A 78 -17.88 -6.01 12.48
N LEU A 79 -19.16 -6.41 12.62
CA LEU A 79 -20.27 -6.00 11.78
C LEU A 79 -21.09 -4.93 12.51
N PRO A 80 -20.82 -3.61 12.27
CA PRO A 80 -21.30 -2.54 13.14
C PRO A 80 -22.80 -2.27 13.08
N ILE A 81 -23.47 -2.62 11.97
CA ILE A 81 -24.92 -2.42 11.81
C ILE A 81 -25.69 -3.51 12.54
N SER A 82 -25.30 -4.77 12.31
CA SER A 82 -25.91 -5.94 12.95
C SER A 82 -25.41 -6.18 14.37
N LYS A 83 -24.34 -5.48 14.80
CA LYS A 83 -23.71 -5.62 16.13
C LYS A 83 -23.34 -7.07 16.44
N THR A 84 -22.66 -7.71 15.48
CA THR A 84 -22.18 -9.09 15.56
C THR A 84 -20.80 -9.17 14.89
N TYR A 85 -20.32 -10.35 14.59
CA TYR A 85 -18.99 -10.59 14.06
C TYR A 85 -18.99 -11.53 12.83
N GLU A 86 -17.83 -11.54 12.15
CA GLU A 86 -17.50 -12.48 11.10
C GLU A 86 -16.05 -12.96 11.32
N ASP A 87 -15.79 -14.27 11.09
CA ASP A 87 -14.43 -14.87 11.11
C ASP A 87 -13.93 -15.05 9.67
N ASP A 88 -13.72 -13.95 8.99
CA ASP A 88 -13.31 -13.91 7.59
C ASP A 88 -11.77 -13.81 7.39
N ARG A 89 -11.04 -13.79 8.49
CA ARG A 89 -9.58 -13.77 8.56
C ARG A 89 -9.07 -14.83 9.55
N ASN A 90 -9.48 -16.08 9.36
CA ASN A 90 -9.00 -17.28 10.06
C ASN A 90 -9.57 -17.50 11.48
N GLY A 91 -10.26 -16.52 12.07
CA GLY A 91 -10.81 -16.58 13.44
C GLY A 91 -9.77 -16.35 14.54
N TRP A 92 -8.73 -15.57 14.24
CA TRP A 92 -7.62 -15.29 15.18
C TRP A 92 -7.69 -13.87 15.77
N GLY A 93 -8.80 -13.16 15.55
CA GLY A 93 -8.98 -11.80 16.04
C GLY A 93 -8.22 -10.77 15.22
N ALA A 94 -8.41 -10.75 13.90
CA ALA A 94 -7.70 -9.89 12.96
C ALA A 94 -7.72 -8.41 13.39
N THR A 95 -8.90 -7.89 13.76
CA THR A 95 -9.04 -6.48 14.20
C THR A 95 -8.17 -6.16 15.42
N ALA A 96 -8.00 -7.10 16.36
CA ALA A 96 -7.15 -6.90 17.53
C ALA A 96 -5.67 -6.88 17.17
N VAL A 97 -5.20 -7.86 16.37
CA VAL A 97 -3.78 -7.95 15.99
C VAL A 97 -3.39 -6.75 15.12
N ASP A 98 -4.22 -6.38 14.15
CA ASP A 98 -4.02 -5.22 13.27
C ASP A 98 -4.03 -3.89 14.07
N GLY A 99 -4.93 -3.75 15.03
CA GLY A 99 -5.03 -2.57 15.88
C GLY A 99 -3.87 -2.39 16.87
N LEU A 100 -3.12 -3.47 17.18
CA LEU A 100 -2.12 -3.46 18.27
C LEU A 100 -1.02 -2.42 18.08
N SER A 101 -0.40 -2.35 16.89
CA SER A 101 0.67 -1.38 16.66
C SER A 101 0.16 0.07 16.74
N THR A 102 -1.09 0.32 16.37
CA THR A 102 -1.73 1.64 16.52
C THR A 102 -1.97 1.98 17.98
N ALA A 103 -2.49 1.03 18.77
CA ALA A 103 -2.68 1.21 20.22
C ALA A 103 -1.35 1.52 20.94
N ILE A 104 -0.27 0.82 20.53
CA ILE A 104 1.08 1.08 21.09
C ILE A 104 1.54 2.50 20.74
N ILE A 105 1.39 2.93 19.47
CA ILE A 105 1.81 4.25 19.02
C ILE A 105 0.99 5.38 19.68
N MET A 106 -0.29 5.12 19.94
CA MET A 106 -1.17 6.03 20.68
C MET A 106 -0.97 5.96 22.21
N GLU A 107 -0.08 5.09 22.68
CA GLU A 107 0.22 4.85 24.10
C GLU A 107 -1.00 4.47 24.95
N ASP A 108 -1.94 3.71 24.36
CA ASP A 108 -3.11 3.21 25.09
C ASP A 108 -2.80 1.88 25.80
N ALA A 109 -2.24 2.00 27.01
CA ALA A 109 -1.77 0.86 27.78
C ALA A 109 -2.86 -0.18 28.10
N GLU A 110 -4.12 0.25 28.27
CA GLU A 110 -5.24 -0.64 28.56
C GLU A 110 -5.57 -1.52 27.36
N ILE A 111 -5.72 -0.92 26.18
CA ILE A 111 -6.01 -1.64 24.95
C ILE A 111 -4.83 -2.55 24.58
N VAL A 112 -3.59 -2.09 24.73
CA VAL A 112 -2.38 -2.90 24.50
C VAL A 112 -2.38 -4.16 25.38
N ASP A 113 -2.64 -4.04 26.70
CA ASP A 113 -2.68 -5.21 27.61
C ASP A 113 -3.78 -6.20 27.20
N LYS A 114 -4.99 -5.71 26.87
CA LYS A 114 -6.12 -6.55 26.41
C LYS A 114 -5.74 -7.35 25.16
N ILE A 115 -5.17 -6.69 24.16
CA ILE A 115 -4.77 -7.36 22.91
C ILE A 115 -3.65 -8.37 23.16
N LEU A 116 -2.63 -8.02 23.94
CA LEU A 116 -1.55 -8.95 24.25
C LEU A 116 -2.06 -10.23 24.94
N ARG A 117 -3.05 -10.11 25.85
CA ARG A 117 -3.68 -11.27 26.49
C ARG A 117 -4.51 -12.09 25.52
N GLN A 118 -5.22 -11.44 24.61
CA GLN A 118 -5.97 -12.15 23.56
C GLN A 118 -5.02 -12.95 22.67
N ILE A 119 -3.91 -12.34 22.19
CA ILE A 119 -2.90 -13.02 21.37
C ILE A 119 -2.28 -14.23 22.11
N MET A 120 -2.06 -14.10 23.42
CA MET A 120 -1.52 -15.21 24.22
C MET A 120 -2.47 -16.43 24.27
N LEU A 121 -3.78 -16.20 24.15
CA LEU A 121 -4.79 -17.26 24.16
C LEU A 121 -5.12 -17.79 22.76
N THR A 122 -4.67 -17.13 21.70
CA THR A 122 -4.94 -17.50 20.31
C THR A 122 -4.04 -18.66 19.86
N ASP A 123 -4.66 -19.71 19.34
CA ASP A 123 -3.94 -20.82 18.72
C ASP A 123 -3.79 -20.59 17.21
N PHE A 124 -2.62 -20.09 16.80
CA PHE A 124 -2.29 -19.86 15.39
C PHE A 124 -1.99 -21.13 14.59
N THR A 125 -2.22 -22.33 15.13
CA THR A 125 -2.01 -23.59 14.43
C THR A 125 -3.27 -24.16 13.78
N VAL A 126 -4.44 -23.64 14.14
CA VAL A 126 -5.75 -24.08 13.63
C VAL A 126 -6.61 -22.86 13.24
N THR A 127 -7.47 -23.04 12.26
CA THR A 127 -8.49 -22.05 11.86
C THR A 127 -9.86 -22.47 12.39
N VAL A 128 -10.75 -21.50 12.60
CA VAL A 128 -12.10 -21.76 13.14
C VAL A 128 -12.91 -22.66 12.20
N VAL A 129 -12.75 -22.49 10.89
CA VAL A 129 -13.47 -23.32 9.90
C VAL A 129 -12.48 -24.33 9.29
N PRO A 130 -12.68 -25.66 9.56
CA PRO A 130 -11.86 -26.69 8.91
C PRO A 130 -12.03 -26.70 7.39
N ASP A 131 -10.98 -27.10 6.67
CA ASP A 131 -10.91 -27.18 5.19
C ASP A 131 -11.16 -25.84 4.45
N GLN A 132 -11.32 -24.73 5.17
CA GLN A 132 -11.36 -23.42 4.54
C GLN A 132 -9.94 -22.94 4.22
N PRO A 133 -9.68 -22.51 2.97
CA PRO A 133 -8.38 -21.92 2.62
C PRO A 133 -8.22 -20.56 3.29
N ILE A 134 -6.99 -20.27 3.72
CA ILE A 134 -6.56 -18.96 4.21
C ILE A 134 -5.54 -18.36 3.25
N SER A 135 -5.56 -17.05 3.08
CA SER A 135 -4.57 -16.35 2.26
C SER A 135 -3.24 -16.21 2.99
N LEU A 136 -2.15 -16.64 2.33
CA LEU A 136 -0.78 -16.40 2.79
C LEU A 136 -0.49 -14.90 2.87
N PHE A 137 -0.91 -14.14 1.85
CA PHE A 137 -0.71 -12.70 1.76
C PHE A 137 -1.39 -11.98 2.93
N GLU A 138 -2.71 -12.12 3.08
CA GLU A 138 -3.48 -11.48 4.15
C GLU A 138 -2.96 -11.86 5.55
N THR A 139 -2.60 -13.13 5.73
CA THR A 139 -2.06 -13.62 7.00
C THR A 139 -0.67 -13.04 7.29
N THR A 140 0.15 -12.84 6.25
CA THR A 140 1.47 -12.23 6.41
C THR A 140 1.38 -10.75 6.77
N ILE A 141 0.64 -9.95 5.99
CA ILE A 141 0.65 -8.50 6.19
C ILE A 141 -0.01 -8.08 7.50
N ARG A 142 -1.08 -8.77 7.92
CA ARG A 142 -1.85 -8.45 9.14
C ARG A 142 -1.26 -9.13 10.37
N TYR A 143 -1.27 -10.47 10.40
CA TYR A 143 -0.89 -11.19 11.62
C TYR A 143 0.62 -11.22 11.82
N LEU A 144 1.39 -11.69 10.83
CA LEU A 144 2.85 -11.72 10.97
C LEU A 144 3.42 -10.31 11.11
N GLY A 145 2.98 -9.38 10.27
CA GLY A 145 3.37 -7.96 10.34
C GLY A 145 3.02 -7.33 11.68
N GLY A 146 1.78 -7.49 12.15
CA GLY A 146 1.30 -6.97 13.44
C GLY A 146 2.07 -7.52 14.64
N LEU A 147 2.32 -8.85 14.67
CA LEU A 147 3.10 -9.51 15.75
C LEU A 147 4.54 -9.02 15.79
N LEU A 148 5.23 -8.95 14.64
CA LEU A 148 6.62 -8.50 14.53
C LEU A 148 6.77 -7.02 14.88
N SER A 149 5.86 -6.19 14.38
CA SER A 149 5.81 -4.76 14.70
C SER A 149 5.62 -4.50 16.18
N ALA A 150 4.65 -5.16 16.80
CA ALA A 150 4.43 -5.03 18.24
C ALA A 150 5.64 -5.48 19.05
N TYR A 151 6.29 -6.59 18.63
CA TYR A 151 7.52 -7.04 19.27
C TYR A 151 8.65 -6.01 19.17
N ASP A 152 8.85 -5.39 17.99
CA ASP A 152 9.86 -4.36 17.77
C ASP A 152 9.60 -3.11 18.65
N LEU A 153 8.36 -2.61 18.63
CA LEU A 153 7.97 -1.43 19.40
C LEU A 153 8.10 -1.65 20.92
N LEU A 154 7.58 -2.78 21.42
CA LEU A 154 7.59 -3.12 22.84
C LEU A 154 8.95 -3.62 23.35
N SER A 155 9.86 -3.97 22.45
CA SER A 155 11.28 -4.22 22.79
C SER A 155 12.13 -2.95 22.76
N GLY A 156 11.62 -1.89 22.12
CA GLY A 156 12.26 -0.59 21.95
C GLY A 156 11.65 0.51 22.84
N SER A 157 11.27 1.60 22.18
CA SER A 157 10.86 2.85 22.83
C SER A 157 9.55 2.75 23.62
N TYR A 158 8.70 1.78 23.28
CA TYR A 158 7.39 1.57 23.92
C TYR A 158 7.39 0.42 24.96
N LYS A 159 8.58 -0.02 25.43
CA LYS A 159 8.71 -1.11 26.41
C LYS A 159 7.92 -0.91 27.70
N HIS A 160 7.63 0.34 28.05
CA HIS A 160 6.87 0.70 29.25
C HIS A 160 5.40 0.27 29.19
N LEU A 161 4.84 0.04 27.97
CA LEU A 161 3.46 -0.43 27.78
C LEU A 161 3.29 -1.95 27.97
N ALA A 162 4.38 -2.72 27.95
CA ALA A 162 4.36 -4.16 28.20
C ALA A 162 5.48 -4.55 29.17
N THR A 163 5.25 -4.29 30.47
CA THR A 163 6.20 -4.60 31.54
C THR A 163 6.34 -6.11 31.77
N ASP A 164 5.31 -6.89 31.46
CA ASP A 164 5.38 -8.35 31.47
C ASP A 164 6.15 -8.87 30.23
N MET A 165 7.38 -9.28 30.50
CA MET A 165 8.26 -9.87 29.46
C MET A 165 7.66 -11.13 28.82
N TYR A 166 6.81 -11.86 29.52
CA TYR A 166 6.18 -13.08 28.99
C TYR A 166 5.22 -12.74 27.86
N LEU A 167 4.34 -11.74 28.04
CA LEU A 167 3.43 -11.27 27.00
C LEU A 167 4.17 -10.80 25.75
N ARG A 168 5.21 -9.98 25.94
CA ARG A 168 6.04 -9.49 24.82
C ARG A 168 6.74 -10.63 24.07
N ASN A 169 7.38 -11.56 24.78
CA ASN A 169 8.09 -12.67 24.13
C ASN A 169 7.14 -13.64 23.43
N ASN A 170 5.89 -13.72 23.87
CA ASN A 170 4.85 -14.50 23.21
C ASN A 170 4.55 -14.00 21.78
N LEU A 171 4.70 -12.70 21.50
CA LEU A 171 4.53 -12.13 20.15
C LEU A 171 5.49 -12.79 19.16
N LEU A 172 6.78 -12.84 19.48
CA LEU A 172 7.78 -13.48 18.61
C LEU A 172 7.56 -14.99 18.50
N LYS A 173 7.17 -15.66 19.60
CA LYS A 173 6.82 -17.07 19.58
C LYS A 173 5.63 -17.36 18.67
N ALA A 174 4.58 -16.55 18.76
CA ALA A 174 3.40 -16.65 17.89
C ALA A 174 3.76 -16.42 16.42
N ALA A 175 4.61 -15.43 16.13
CA ALA A 175 5.10 -15.15 14.78
C ALA A 175 5.89 -16.34 14.20
N ILE A 176 6.74 -16.98 15.00
CA ILE A 176 7.49 -18.20 14.60
C ILE A 176 6.52 -19.34 14.28
N ILE A 177 5.60 -19.65 15.18
CA ILE A 177 4.61 -20.72 15.00
C ILE A 177 3.81 -20.49 13.72
N LEU A 178 3.35 -19.26 13.50
CA LEU A 178 2.58 -18.89 12.31
C LEU A 178 3.41 -19.05 11.03
N ALA A 179 4.62 -18.51 10.99
CA ALA A 179 5.50 -18.59 9.82
C ALA A 179 5.91 -20.03 9.48
N ASP A 180 6.15 -20.89 10.49
CA ASP A 180 6.43 -22.31 10.28
C ASP A 180 5.26 -23.01 9.58
N ARG A 181 4.03 -22.70 9.97
CA ARG A 181 2.82 -23.24 9.31
C ARG A 181 2.66 -22.71 7.89
N LEU A 182 2.85 -21.40 7.70
CA LEU A 182 2.75 -20.75 6.40
C LEU A 182 3.83 -21.20 5.41
N SER A 183 4.99 -21.68 5.89
CA SER A 183 6.12 -22.11 5.05
C SER A 183 5.76 -23.21 4.06
N ILE A 184 4.73 -24.03 4.31
CA ILE A 184 4.24 -25.05 3.38
C ILE A 184 3.81 -24.47 2.02
N ALA A 185 3.37 -23.20 1.98
CA ALA A 185 2.98 -22.52 0.77
C ALA A 185 4.06 -22.51 -0.30
N PHE A 186 5.33 -22.44 0.11
CA PHE A 186 6.49 -22.36 -0.77
C PHE A 186 6.92 -23.72 -1.35
N ASP A 187 6.28 -24.82 -0.94
CA ASP A 187 6.54 -26.16 -1.50
C ASP A 187 5.90 -26.32 -2.89
N THR A 188 6.41 -25.56 -3.83
CA THR A 188 6.01 -25.54 -5.24
C THR A 188 7.22 -25.81 -6.13
N PRO A 189 7.05 -26.24 -7.38
CA PRO A 189 8.18 -26.51 -8.27
C PRO A 189 9.09 -25.30 -8.51
N SER A 190 8.53 -24.09 -8.58
CA SER A 190 9.32 -22.85 -8.76
C SER A 190 9.84 -22.26 -7.44
N GLY A 191 9.18 -22.55 -6.33
CA GLY A 191 9.35 -21.88 -5.04
C GLY A 191 8.55 -20.58 -4.90
N ILE A 192 7.74 -20.20 -5.90
CA ILE A 192 6.71 -19.17 -5.77
C ILE A 192 5.59 -19.78 -4.93
N PRO A 193 5.14 -19.15 -3.83
CA PRO A 193 4.18 -19.76 -2.94
C PRO A 193 2.79 -19.85 -3.55
N ASP A 194 2.03 -20.85 -3.12
CA ASP A 194 0.57 -20.87 -3.25
C ASP A 194 -0.01 -19.83 -2.30
N ASP A 195 -0.91 -18.97 -2.76
CA ASP A 195 -1.50 -17.96 -1.87
C ASP A 195 -2.48 -18.57 -0.87
N GLU A 196 -3.05 -19.72 -1.16
CA GLU A 196 -4.03 -20.37 -0.30
C GLU A 196 -3.51 -21.64 0.36
N ILE A 197 -3.74 -21.72 1.68
CA ILE A 197 -3.29 -22.83 2.53
C ILE A 197 -4.47 -23.33 3.36
N ILE A 198 -4.57 -24.63 3.53
CA ILE A 198 -5.48 -25.28 4.48
C ILE A 198 -4.70 -25.67 5.73
N PHE A 199 -5.10 -25.15 6.90
CA PHE A 199 -4.40 -25.42 8.16
C PHE A 199 -4.87 -26.71 8.84
N ASN A 200 -6.15 -26.98 8.84
CA ASN A 200 -6.75 -28.12 9.53
C ASN A 200 -7.91 -28.70 8.68
N PRO A 201 -8.23 -30.00 8.80
CA PRO A 201 -7.61 -30.98 9.73
C PRO A 201 -6.18 -31.40 9.33
N GLN A 202 -5.76 -31.15 8.07
CA GLN A 202 -4.43 -31.46 7.58
C GLN A 202 -3.79 -30.23 6.94
N LEU A 203 -2.59 -29.85 7.39
CA LEU A 203 -1.83 -28.76 6.80
C LEU A 203 -1.40 -29.11 5.38
N ARG A 204 -1.82 -28.31 4.40
CA ARG A 204 -1.49 -28.48 2.98
C ARG A 204 -1.71 -27.22 2.20
N ARG A 205 -1.07 -27.09 1.04
CA ARG A 205 -1.42 -26.07 0.04
C ARG A 205 -2.83 -26.34 -0.50
N PHE A 206 -3.51 -25.29 -0.92
CA PHE A 206 -4.81 -25.41 -1.59
C PHE A 206 -4.64 -26.04 -2.99
N GLY A 207 -3.60 -25.65 -3.72
CA GLY A 207 -3.26 -26.22 -5.02
C GLY A 207 -3.56 -25.29 -6.21
N ASN A 208 -3.49 -23.98 -6.00
CA ASN A 208 -3.56 -23.01 -7.07
C ASN A 208 -2.46 -23.24 -8.11
N ILE A 209 -2.70 -22.83 -9.35
CA ILE A 209 -1.77 -22.96 -10.48
C ILE A 209 -0.97 -21.69 -10.76
N ASP A 210 -1.43 -20.56 -10.31
CA ASP A 210 -0.80 -19.25 -10.40
C ASP A 210 -1.01 -18.44 -9.12
N ASN A 211 -0.26 -17.34 -8.99
CA ASN A 211 -0.39 -16.37 -7.90
C ASN A 211 -0.14 -14.96 -8.44
N SER A 212 -0.68 -13.94 -7.78
CA SER A 212 -0.46 -12.55 -8.16
C SER A 212 0.85 -12.00 -7.61
N ILE A 213 1.44 -11.03 -8.31
CA ILE A 213 2.68 -10.40 -7.86
C ILE A 213 2.51 -9.63 -6.55
N THR A 214 1.31 -9.14 -6.25
CA THR A 214 0.98 -8.60 -4.93
C THR A 214 1.11 -9.67 -3.85
N CYS A 215 0.44 -10.81 -4.01
CA CYS A 215 0.35 -11.83 -2.96
C CYS A 215 1.70 -12.40 -2.55
N PHE A 216 2.62 -12.64 -3.48
CA PHE A 216 3.93 -13.19 -3.10
C PHE A 216 5.09 -12.19 -3.16
N GLY A 217 4.93 -11.08 -3.87
CA GLY A 217 5.89 -9.98 -3.86
C GLY A 217 5.82 -9.11 -2.59
N THR A 218 4.77 -9.28 -1.79
CA THR A 218 4.52 -8.50 -0.56
C THR A 218 4.76 -9.32 0.71
N LEU A 219 5.59 -10.34 0.66
CA LEU A 219 5.94 -11.18 1.82
C LEU A 219 7.33 -10.84 2.38
N VAL A 220 8.20 -10.31 1.50
CA VAL A 220 9.64 -10.29 1.72
C VAL A 220 10.07 -9.47 2.93
N LEU A 221 9.35 -8.42 3.29
CA LEU A 221 9.70 -7.52 4.39
C LEU A 221 9.52 -8.23 5.75
N GLU A 222 8.35 -8.78 6.02
CA GLU A 222 8.01 -9.48 7.26
C GLU A 222 8.84 -10.75 7.43
N TRP A 223 8.98 -11.54 6.37
CA TRP A 223 9.75 -12.78 6.39
C TRP A 223 11.25 -12.52 6.59
N THR A 224 11.78 -11.44 6.02
CA THR A 224 13.16 -11.01 6.28
C THR A 224 13.33 -10.51 7.72
N ARG A 225 12.37 -9.69 8.22
CA ARG A 225 12.41 -9.22 9.61
C ARG A 225 12.37 -10.37 10.61
N LEU A 226 11.52 -11.36 10.37
CA LEU A 226 11.46 -12.57 11.22
C LEU A 226 12.81 -13.31 11.24
N SER A 227 13.48 -13.44 10.09
CA SER A 227 14.82 -14.03 10.03
C SER A 227 15.84 -13.24 10.85
N ASP A 228 15.80 -11.93 10.78
CA ASP A 228 16.72 -11.08 11.55
C ASP A 228 16.48 -11.18 13.06
N LEU A 229 15.23 -11.30 13.50
CA LEU A 229 14.87 -11.43 14.91
C LEU A 229 15.21 -12.82 15.49
N THR A 230 15.10 -13.86 14.68
CA THR A 230 15.29 -15.24 15.14
C THR A 230 16.67 -15.80 14.85
N GLY A 231 17.43 -15.19 13.94
CA GLY A 231 18.66 -15.76 13.38
C GLY A 231 18.43 -16.90 12.37
N ASN A 232 17.18 -17.36 12.18
CA ASN A 232 16.85 -18.41 11.22
C ASN A 232 16.65 -17.83 9.81
N GLN A 233 17.65 -17.99 8.94
CA GLN A 233 17.65 -17.46 7.59
C GLN A 233 16.66 -18.17 6.63
N THR A 234 16.00 -19.24 7.05
CA THR A 234 15.06 -19.99 6.20
C THR A 234 13.88 -19.11 5.76
N TYR A 235 13.33 -18.31 6.67
CA TYR A 235 12.18 -17.46 6.38
C TYR A 235 12.50 -16.43 5.27
N ALA A 236 13.58 -15.69 5.43
CA ALA A 236 14.02 -14.71 4.42
C ALA A 236 14.30 -15.37 3.07
N LYS A 237 14.96 -16.55 3.06
CA LYS A 237 15.28 -17.26 1.82
C LYS A 237 14.03 -17.70 1.05
N LEU A 238 12.96 -18.11 1.73
CA LEU A 238 11.72 -18.49 1.08
C LEU A 238 11.10 -17.31 0.33
N ALA A 239 10.90 -16.19 1.00
CA ALA A 239 10.28 -15.00 0.40
C ALA A 239 11.19 -14.35 -0.66
N GLN A 240 12.50 -14.24 -0.40
CA GLN A 240 13.45 -13.65 -1.37
C GLN A 240 13.61 -14.51 -2.63
N ARG A 241 13.59 -15.85 -2.50
CA ARG A 241 13.58 -16.74 -3.67
C ARG A 241 12.34 -16.55 -4.54
N ALA A 242 11.17 -16.36 -3.92
CA ALA A 242 9.95 -16.06 -4.66
C ALA A 242 10.04 -14.70 -5.36
N GLN A 243 10.53 -13.68 -4.65
CA GLN A 243 10.71 -12.31 -5.16
C GLN A 243 11.69 -12.25 -6.33
N ASP A 244 12.71 -13.11 -6.36
CA ASP A 244 13.70 -13.19 -7.44
C ASP A 244 13.05 -13.43 -8.81
N HIS A 245 11.94 -14.17 -8.88
CA HIS A 245 11.19 -14.34 -10.11
C HIS A 245 10.55 -13.04 -10.65
N LEU A 246 10.35 -12.03 -9.80
CA LEU A 246 9.79 -10.74 -10.16
C LEU A 246 10.87 -9.73 -10.54
N ILE A 247 12.01 -9.77 -9.84
CA ILE A 247 13.16 -8.90 -10.13
C ILE A 247 13.91 -9.39 -11.39
N HIS A 248 14.01 -10.72 -11.57
CA HIS A 248 14.66 -11.37 -12.72
C HIS A 248 13.65 -12.24 -13.50
N PRO A 249 12.67 -11.65 -14.19
CA PRO A 249 11.66 -12.41 -14.91
C PRO A 249 12.29 -13.25 -16.03
N LYS A 250 11.97 -14.56 -16.04
CA LYS A 250 12.58 -15.56 -16.94
C LYS A 250 12.26 -15.37 -18.43
N THR A 251 11.28 -14.55 -18.80
CA THR A 251 10.84 -14.45 -20.19
C THR A 251 10.83 -13.03 -20.74
N LYS A 252 11.15 -12.94 -22.05
CA LYS A 252 10.92 -11.74 -22.88
C LYS A 252 9.42 -11.37 -23.02
N GLN A 253 8.52 -12.14 -22.42
CA GLN A 253 7.06 -11.92 -22.43
C GLN A 253 6.58 -11.03 -21.27
N SER A 254 7.43 -10.73 -20.29
CA SER A 254 7.19 -9.57 -19.44
C SER A 254 7.18 -8.33 -20.32
N PHE A 255 6.34 -7.37 -20.00
CA PHE A 255 6.14 -6.13 -20.75
C PHE A 255 7.40 -5.56 -21.39
N THR A 256 7.23 -4.93 -22.57
CA THR A 256 8.25 -4.09 -23.19
C THR A 256 8.58 -2.84 -22.38
N LEU A 257 7.87 -2.60 -21.26
CA LEU A 257 8.05 -1.45 -20.38
C LEU A 257 8.98 -1.81 -19.20
N PRO A 258 10.12 -1.16 -19.05
CA PRO A 258 11.07 -1.48 -17.98
C PRO A 258 10.43 -1.42 -16.60
N GLY A 259 10.63 -2.46 -15.77
CA GLY A 259 10.16 -2.50 -14.39
C GLY A 259 8.66 -2.76 -14.18
N LEU A 260 7.82 -2.61 -15.22
CA LEU A 260 6.42 -3.03 -15.16
C LEU A 260 6.30 -4.48 -15.62
N ILE A 261 5.64 -5.31 -14.84
CA ILE A 261 5.53 -6.76 -15.07
C ILE A 261 4.08 -7.22 -15.04
N GLY A 262 3.80 -8.42 -15.58
CA GLY A 262 2.47 -9.02 -15.56
C GLY A 262 1.95 -9.26 -14.14
N THR A 263 0.65 -9.41 -13.98
CA THR A 263 0.02 -9.54 -12.67
C THR A 263 0.09 -10.97 -12.13
N TYR A 264 -0.11 -11.99 -12.96
CA TYR A 264 -0.17 -13.39 -12.52
C TYR A 264 1.02 -14.20 -12.99
N VAL A 265 1.58 -15.02 -12.08
CA VAL A 265 2.76 -15.86 -12.31
C VAL A 265 2.42 -17.32 -12.01
N LYS A 266 2.80 -18.23 -12.90
CA LYS A 266 2.54 -19.66 -12.76
C LYS A 266 3.46 -20.30 -11.70
N LEU A 267 2.87 -21.02 -10.77
CA LEU A 267 3.60 -21.69 -9.68
C LEU A 267 4.50 -22.83 -10.16
N LYS A 268 4.24 -23.38 -11.33
CA LYS A 268 5.02 -24.50 -11.89
C LYS A 268 6.42 -24.06 -12.31
N ASP A 269 6.56 -22.92 -12.97
CA ASP A 269 7.75 -22.55 -13.73
C ASP A 269 8.19 -21.09 -13.61
N GLY A 270 7.35 -20.22 -13.02
CA GLY A 270 7.60 -18.80 -12.83
C GLY A 270 7.37 -17.94 -14.09
N TYR A 271 6.63 -18.44 -15.07
CA TYR A 271 6.25 -17.65 -16.24
C TYR A 271 5.00 -16.82 -15.98
N PHE A 272 5.00 -15.58 -16.50
CA PHE A 272 3.81 -14.72 -16.43
C PHE A 272 2.67 -15.27 -17.28
N GLY A 273 1.44 -15.18 -16.73
CA GLY A 273 0.22 -15.64 -17.39
C GLY A 273 -0.51 -14.56 -18.18
N ASP A 274 -0.14 -13.28 -17.99
CA ASP A 274 -0.84 -12.13 -18.56
C ASP A 274 0.10 -10.97 -18.94
N TYR A 275 -0.51 -9.91 -19.50
CA TYR A 275 0.13 -8.66 -19.90
C TYR A 275 -0.61 -7.46 -19.29
N GLN A 276 -0.93 -7.55 -17.99
CA GLN A 276 -1.56 -6.47 -17.25
C GLN A 276 -0.53 -5.87 -16.30
N ALA A 277 -0.49 -4.55 -16.19
CA ALA A 277 0.34 -3.85 -15.22
C ALA A 277 -0.34 -2.57 -14.75
N GLY A 278 -0.09 -2.19 -13.51
CA GLY A 278 -0.65 -0.98 -12.89
C GLY A 278 -0.37 -0.95 -11.41
N TRP A 279 -0.98 0.01 -10.73
CA TRP A 279 -0.88 0.18 -9.28
C TRP A 279 -2.18 -0.17 -8.55
N GLY A 280 -3.10 -0.88 -9.23
CA GLY A 280 -4.33 -1.39 -8.63
C GLY A 280 -4.17 -2.80 -8.06
N GLY A 281 -5.26 -3.34 -7.52
CA GLY A 281 -5.28 -4.66 -6.89
C GLY A 281 -4.66 -5.77 -7.75
N GLY A 282 -3.83 -6.59 -7.12
CA GLY A 282 -3.02 -7.64 -7.74
C GLY A 282 -1.60 -7.23 -8.14
N SER A 283 -1.26 -5.92 -8.11
CA SER A 283 0.08 -5.43 -8.47
C SER A 283 0.65 -4.38 -7.51
N ASP A 284 -0.19 -3.65 -6.80
CA ASP A 284 0.08 -2.47 -5.98
C ASP A 284 1.25 -2.62 -4.99
N SER A 285 1.09 -3.44 -3.98
CA SER A 285 2.06 -3.59 -2.89
C SER A 285 3.35 -4.31 -3.30
N TYR A 286 3.40 -4.99 -4.46
CA TYR A 286 4.67 -5.45 -5.00
C TYR A 286 5.63 -4.27 -5.25
N TYR A 287 5.17 -3.23 -5.97
CA TYR A 287 6.01 -2.05 -6.23
C TYR A 287 6.32 -1.28 -4.95
N GLU A 288 5.38 -1.22 -4.04
CA GLU A 288 5.57 -0.64 -2.71
C GLU A 288 6.70 -1.36 -1.94
N TYR A 289 6.73 -2.71 -1.96
CA TYR A 289 7.74 -3.48 -1.24
C TYR A 289 9.14 -3.40 -1.87
N LEU A 290 9.25 -3.10 -3.14
CA LEU A 290 10.56 -2.83 -3.74
C LEU A 290 11.27 -1.65 -3.04
N ILE A 291 10.58 -0.54 -2.86
CA ILE A 291 11.20 0.62 -2.20
C ILE A 291 11.28 0.46 -0.67
N LYS A 292 10.35 -0.26 -0.06
CA LYS A 292 10.35 -0.54 1.39
C LYS A 292 11.48 -1.51 1.78
N MET A 293 11.83 -2.49 0.96
CA MET A 293 13.00 -3.32 1.16
C MET A 293 14.31 -2.53 1.02
N TYR A 294 14.40 -1.64 0.03
CA TYR A 294 15.52 -0.70 -0.06
C TYR A 294 15.62 0.19 1.20
N ALA A 295 14.49 0.66 1.74
CA ALA A 295 14.47 1.41 3.00
C ALA A 295 14.92 0.57 4.19
N TYR A 296 14.58 -0.72 4.21
CA TYR A 296 14.94 -1.66 5.28
C TYR A 296 16.44 -1.91 5.37
N ASP A 297 17.12 -2.11 4.22
CA ASP A 297 18.58 -2.22 4.13
C ASP A 297 19.04 -1.86 2.69
N PRO A 298 19.48 -0.61 2.45
CA PRO A 298 19.81 -0.14 1.10
C PRO A 298 21.05 -0.80 0.49
N VAL A 299 21.88 -1.46 1.31
CA VAL A 299 23.05 -2.20 0.83
C VAL A 299 22.66 -3.61 0.41
N ALA A 300 21.97 -4.33 1.27
CA ALA A 300 21.55 -5.71 0.98
C ALA A 300 20.49 -5.79 -0.14
N PHE A 301 19.63 -4.77 -0.25
CA PHE A 301 18.50 -4.72 -1.19
C PHE A 301 18.63 -3.59 -2.22
N ALA A 302 19.86 -3.25 -2.64
CA ALA A 302 20.12 -2.23 -3.67
C ALA A 302 19.35 -2.51 -4.97
N GLU A 303 19.30 -3.77 -5.39
CA GLU A 303 18.63 -4.21 -6.62
C GLU A 303 17.10 -4.01 -6.58
N TYR A 304 16.48 -4.08 -5.40
CA TYR A 304 15.06 -3.74 -5.21
C TYR A 304 14.82 -2.26 -5.50
N GLY A 305 15.73 -1.38 -5.04
CA GLY A 305 15.68 0.04 -5.36
C GLY A 305 15.82 0.32 -6.85
N GLU A 306 16.73 -0.39 -7.55
CA GLU A 306 16.90 -0.27 -9.01
C GLU A 306 15.65 -0.74 -9.77
N SER A 307 15.02 -1.83 -9.32
CA SER A 307 13.79 -2.36 -9.91
C SER A 307 12.63 -1.39 -9.69
N TRP A 308 12.54 -0.79 -8.50
CA TRP A 308 11.56 0.26 -8.20
C TRP A 308 11.74 1.49 -9.10
N ILE A 309 12.97 1.98 -9.29
CA ILE A 309 13.25 3.14 -10.17
C ILE A 309 12.71 2.87 -11.58
N LYS A 310 12.99 1.70 -12.16
CA LYS A 310 12.50 1.32 -13.50
C LYS A 310 10.96 1.32 -13.56
N ALA A 311 10.30 0.77 -12.52
CA ALA A 311 8.85 0.74 -12.44
C ALA A 311 8.24 2.14 -12.28
N ALA A 312 8.84 2.99 -11.43
CA ALA A 312 8.42 4.36 -11.20
C ALA A 312 8.54 5.21 -12.47
N GLU A 313 9.69 5.18 -13.16
CA GLU A 313 9.91 5.90 -14.42
C GLU A 313 8.94 5.44 -15.51
N SER A 314 8.71 4.14 -15.65
CA SER A 314 7.74 3.59 -16.60
C SER A 314 6.31 4.00 -16.24
N SER A 315 5.96 4.04 -14.96
CA SER A 315 4.64 4.50 -14.51
C SER A 315 4.42 5.98 -14.85
N MET A 316 5.42 6.83 -14.63
CA MET A 316 5.37 8.24 -14.98
C MET A 316 5.24 8.46 -16.50
N LEU A 317 5.90 7.62 -17.30
CA LEU A 317 5.95 7.78 -18.76
C LEU A 317 4.75 7.16 -19.46
N TYR A 318 4.25 6.01 -19.01
CA TYR A 318 3.30 5.19 -19.75
C TYR A 318 1.94 5.02 -19.08
N LEU A 319 1.84 5.14 -17.75
CA LEU A 319 0.58 4.98 -17.03
C LEU A 319 -0.06 6.32 -16.64
N ALA A 320 0.75 7.37 -16.50
CA ALA A 320 0.26 8.68 -16.10
C ALA A 320 -0.56 9.33 -17.20
N SER A 321 -1.79 9.73 -16.90
CA SER A 321 -2.63 10.46 -17.83
C SER A 321 -3.55 11.43 -17.11
N SER A 322 -4.02 12.45 -17.84
CA SER A 322 -4.91 13.50 -17.33
C SER A 322 -6.30 13.36 -17.93
N PRO A 323 -7.36 13.66 -17.18
CA PRO A 323 -8.68 13.80 -17.75
C PRO A 323 -8.72 14.90 -18.80
N SER A 324 -9.36 14.67 -19.94
CA SER A 324 -9.43 15.63 -21.05
C SER A 324 -10.09 16.96 -20.67
N THR A 325 -10.96 16.98 -19.66
CA THR A 325 -11.68 18.15 -19.16
C THR A 325 -11.03 18.76 -17.91
N ARG A 326 -10.08 18.04 -17.27
CA ARG A 326 -9.35 18.47 -16.06
C ARG A 326 -7.86 18.15 -16.22
N PRO A 327 -7.14 18.87 -17.11
CA PRO A 327 -5.71 18.62 -17.38
C PRO A 327 -4.79 18.97 -16.20
N ASP A 328 -5.31 19.62 -15.18
CA ASP A 328 -4.67 19.90 -13.89
C ASP A 328 -4.48 18.62 -13.04
N LEU A 329 -5.33 17.62 -13.19
CA LEU A 329 -5.26 16.35 -12.50
C LEU A 329 -4.35 15.35 -13.26
N THR A 330 -3.81 14.39 -12.54
CA THR A 330 -3.04 13.28 -13.11
C THR A 330 -3.32 12.01 -12.30
N PHE A 331 -3.64 10.93 -13.00
CA PHE A 331 -3.84 9.61 -12.40
C PHE A 331 -2.97 8.57 -13.10
N LEU A 332 -2.68 7.47 -12.42
CA LEU A 332 -2.08 6.30 -13.05
C LEU A 332 -3.20 5.36 -13.54
N GLY A 333 -3.21 5.06 -14.84
CA GLY A 333 -4.07 4.06 -15.43
C GLY A 333 -3.47 2.67 -15.36
N GLU A 334 -4.15 1.70 -16.00
CA GLU A 334 -3.69 0.32 -16.12
C GLU A 334 -3.24 0.01 -17.56
N MET A 335 -2.18 -0.77 -17.70
CA MET A 335 -1.82 -1.37 -18.99
C MET A 335 -2.51 -2.72 -19.18
N ARG A 336 -3.06 -2.94 -20.38
CA ARG A 336 -3.55 -4.25 -20.83
C ARG A 336 -2.96 -4.51 -22.22
N GLY A 337 -1.97 -5.38 -22.28
CA GLY A 337 -1.11 -5.49 -23.46
C GLY A 337 -0.43 -4.15 -23.75
N ASN A 338 -0.60 -3.62 -24.96
CA ASN A 338 -0.05 -2.33 -25.39
C ASN A 338 -1.05 -1.15 -25.27
N THR A 339 -2.10 -1.31 -24.48
CA THR A 339 -3.16 -0.30 -24.35
C THR A 339 -3.26 0.19 -22.91
N MET A 340 -3.08 1.49 -22.71
CA MET A 340 -3.37 2.13 -21.43
C MET A 340 -4.88 2.32 -21.28
N ILE A 341 -5.42 1.85 -20.18
CA ILE A 341 -6.84 1.99 -19.83
C ILE A 341 -6.94 3.09 -18.75
N PRO A 342 -7.68 4.17 -19.00
CA PRO A 342 -7.85 5.27 -18.04
C PRO A 342 -8.85 4.87 -16.94
N ILE A 343 -8.43 3.98 -16.08
CA ILE A 343 -9.12 3.51 -14.88
C ILE A 343 -8.15 3.53 -13.72
N SER A 344 -8.62 3.91 -12.56
CA SER A 344 -7.85 3.82 -11.32
C SER A 344 -8.75 3.46 -10.14
N SER A 345 -8.14 3.19 -9.01
CA SER A 345 -8.80 2.73 -7.80
C SER A 345 -8.38 3.53 -6.58
N HIS A 346 -9.09 3.34 -5.48
CA HIS A 346 -8.65 3.82 -4.18
C HIS A 346 -7.28 3.20 -3.83
N LEU A 347 -7.13 1.88 -3.98
CA LEU A 347 -5.86 1.16 -3.78
C LEU A 347 -4.71 1.82 -4.54
N ALA A 348 -4.91 2.15 -5.82
CA ALA A 348 -3.87 2.77 -6.66
C ALA A 348 -3.40 4.14 -6.14
N SER A 349 -4.15 4.79 -5.26
CA SER A 349 -3.74 6.07 -4.67
C SER A 349 -2.50 5.97 -3.77
N VAL A 350 -2.12 4.75 -3.34
CA VAL A 350 -0.84 4.46 -2.65
C VAL A 350 0.39 4.90 -3.46
N CYS A 351 0.27 4.94 -4.80
CA CYS A 351 1.36 5.33 -5.69
C CYS A 351 1.92 6.73 -5.39
N GLY A 352 1.07 7.67 -4.92
CA GLY A 352 1.51 9.00 -4.49
C GLY A 352 2.52 8.91 -3.35
N GLY A 353 2.15 8.22 -2.28
CA GLY A 353 3.02 7.98 -1.12
C GLY A 353 4.28 7.19 -1.44
N SER A 354 4.16 6.12 -2.24
CA SER A 354 5.30 5.31 -2.68
C SER A 354 6.33 6.12 -3.49
N LEU A 355 5.87 6.99 -4.41
CA LEU A 355 6.75 7.87 -5.19
C LEU A 355 7.43 8.93 -4.33
N ILE A 356 6.70 9.50 -3.36
CA ILE A 356 7.29 10.44 -2.40
C ILE A 356 8.36 9.72 -1.56
N LEU A 357 8.05 8.56 -0.98
CA LEU A 357 8.98 7.78 -0.19
C LEU A 357 10.25 7.44 -0.98
N GLY A 358 10.08 6.92 -2.19
CA GLY A 358 11.21 6.60 -3.08
C GLY A 358 12.03 7.83 -3.43
N GLY A 359 11.39 8.97 -3.71
CA GLY A 359 12.06 10.22 -3.97
C GLY A 359 12.89 10.73 -2.78
N LEU A 360 12.37 10.59 -1.55
CA LEU A 360 13.10 10.94 -0.33
C LEU A 360 14.32 10.02 -0.09
N LEU A 361 14.13 8.71 -0.23
CA LEU A 361 15.21 7.71 -0.04
C LEU A 361 16.33 7.85 -1.06
N LEU A 362 15.96 8.08 -2.32
CA LEU A 362 16.89 8.19 -3.45
C LEU A 362 17.37 9.62 -3.68
N GLN A 363 16.93 10.59 -2.87
CA GLN A 363 17.21 12.04 -3.03
C GLN A 363 16.88 12.53 -4.44
N ASN A 364 15.73 12.09 -4.99
CA ASN A 364 15.26 12.43 -6.32
C ASN A 364 13.98 13.28 -6.26
N GLN A 365 14.15 14.58 -6.50
CA GLN A 365 13.06 15.56 -6.44
C GLN A 365 11.96 15.27 -7.46
N THR A 366 12.29 14.71 -8.63
CA THR A 366 11.30 14.41 -9.67
C THR A 366 10.25 13.41 -9.19
N PHE A 367 10.68 12.37 -8.45
CA PHE A 367 9.75 11.41 -7.86
C PHE A 367 8.90 12.05 -6.75
N VAL A 368 9.49 12.91 -5.91
CA VAL A 368 8.74 13.64 -4.87
C VAL A 368 7.66 14.52 -5.50
N ASP A 369 8.02 15.36 -6.48
CA ASP A 369 7.09 16.29 -7.11
C ASP A 369 5.95 15.56 -7.83
N PHE A 370 6.27 14.45 -8.50
CA PHE A 370 5.27 13.66 -9.18
C PHE A 370 4.34 12.92 -8.20
N GLY A 371 4.90 12.36 -7.12
CA GLY A 371 4.12 11.72 -6.06
C GLY A 371 3.18 12.69 -5.35
N VAL A 372 3.65 13.91 -5.09
CA VAL A 372 2.82 15.00 -4.55
C VAL A 372 1.67 15.33 -5.51
N LYS A 373 1.94 15.47 -6.80
CA LYS A 373 0.91 15.73 -7.81
C LYS A 373 -0.15 14.62 -7.87
N LEU A 374 0.27 13.36 -7.76
CA LEU A 374 -0.67 12.24 -7.68
C LEU A 374 -1.51 12.31 -6.41
N SER A 375 -0.90 12.51 -5.25
CA SER A 375 -1.60 12.62 -3.96
C SER A 375 -2.67 13.71 -4.00
N GLU A 376 -2.37 14.87 -4.58
CA GLU A 376 -3.31 15.98 -4.77
C GLU A 376 -4.47 15.59 -5.72
N SER A 377 -4.16 14.90 -6.82
CA SER A 377 -5.15 14.45 -7.79
C SER A 377 -6.09 13.38 -7.20
N TYR A 378 -5.58 12.42 -6.46
CA TYR A 378 -6.41 11.41 -5.79
C TYR A 378 -7.24 12.02 -4.66
N TYR A 379 -6.73 13.05 -3.97
CA TYR A 379 -7.53 13.75 -2.99
C TYR A 379 -8.65 14.61 -3.63
N ASP A 380 -8.47 15.14 -4.84
CA ASP A 380 -9.57 15.80 -5.58
C ASP A 380 -10.78 14.84 -5.74
N VAL A 381 -10.53 13.54 -5.88
CA VAL A 381 -11.61 12.52 -5.95
C VAL A 381 -12.45 12.48 -4.67
N TYR A 382 -11.84 12.70 -3.51
CA TYR A 382 -12.56 12.88 -2.24
C TYR A 382 -13.41 14.16 -2.26
N ARG A 383 -12.80 15.28 -2.60
CA ARG A 383 -13.43 16.59 -2.54
C ARG A 383 -14.61 16.79 -3.49
N GLN A 384 -14.60 16.12 -4.66
CA GLN A 384 -15.70 16.20 -5.62
C GLN A 384 -16.86 15.29 -5.27
N SER A 385 -16.63 14.22 -4.51
CA SER A 385 -17.69 13.31 -4.09
C SER A 385 -18.64 13.97 -3.09
N PRO A 386 -19.96 13.80 -3.20
CA PRO A 386 -20.93 14.42 -2.29
C PRO A 386 -20.76 14.03 -0.81
N SER A 387 -20.21 12.86 -0.54
CA SER A 387 -19.88 12.41 0.83
C SER A 387 -18.64 13.08 1.41
N GLY A 388 -17.73 13.61 0.55
CA GLY A 388 -16.36 13.99 0.90
C GLY A 388 -15.40 12.81 1.01
N ILE A 389 -15.74 11.65 0.42
CA ILE A 389 -14.98 10.39 0.49
C ILE A 389 -14.79 9.84 -0.93
N GLY A 390 -13.61 9.27 -1.22
CA GLY A 390 -13.27 8.69 -2.52
C GLY A 390 -13.94 7.31 -2.75
N PRO A 391 -14.21 6.95 -4.02
CA PRO A 391 -14.79 5.64 -4.40
C PRO A 391 -13.73 4.55 -4.53
N GLU A 392 -14.16 3.28 -4.57
CA GLU A 392 -13.29 2.15 -4.89
C GLU A 392 -12.70 2.22 -6.30
N LEU A 393 -13.49 2.56 -7.32
CA LEU A 393 -13.04 2.60 -8.72
C LEU A 393 -13.62 3.79 -9.47
N PHE A 394 -12.79 4.46 -10.27
CA PHE A 394 -13.21 5.54 -11.16
C PHE A 394 -12.49 5.48 -12.51
N ARG A 395 -13.04 6.16 -13.50
CA ARG A 395 -12.50 6.26 -14.87
C ARG A 395 -12.54 7.71 -15.34
N TRP A 396 -11.70 8.00 -16.32
CA TRP A 396 -11.71 9.28 -17.03
C TRP A 396 -11.64 9.07 -18.54
N VAL A 397 -11.83 10.12 -19.29
CA VAL A 397 -11.51 10.15 -20.72
C VAL A 397 -10.14 10.80 -20.85
N ASP A 398 -9.20 10.04 -21.36
CA ASP A 398 -7.81 10.46 -21.51
C ASP A 398 -7.64 11.64 -22.47
N ASP A 399 -6.67 12.50 -22.20
CA ASP A 399 -6.33 13.67 -23.02
C ASP A 399 -5.56 13.34 -24.31
N GLY A 400 -5.19 12.08 -24.52
CA GLY A 400 -4.52 11.59 -25.73
C GLY A 400 -3.04 11.89 -25.84
N ARG A 401 -2.37 12.28 -24.75
CA ARG A 401 -0.94 12.66 -24.74
C ARG A 401 0.03 11.51 -24.54
N GLN A 402 -0.47 10.27 -24.40
CA GLN A 402 0.36 9.10 -24.15
C GLN A 402 1.24 8.72 -25.35
N PRO A 403 2.57 8.58 -25.19
CA PRO A 403 3.50 8.44 -26.31
C PRO A 403 3.47 7.08 -27.02
N LEU A 404 2.99 6.01 -26.39
CA LEU A 404 3.06 4.64 -26.93
C LEU A 404 1.78 3.83 -26.84
N ALA A 405 0.80 4.26 -26.06
CA ALA A 405 -0.44 3.51 -25.92
C ALA A 405 -1.38 3.82 -27.07
N LYS A 406 -1.87 2.79 -27.77
CA LYS A 406 -3.09 2.97 -28.57
C LYS A 406 -4.15 3.51 -27.63
N ALA A 407 -4.74 4.65 -27.99
CA ALA A 407 -5.83 5.23 -27.22
C ALA A 407 -6.89 4.15 -27.02
N SER A 408 -7.22 3.85 -25.76
CA SER A 408 -8.38 3.00 -25.49
C SER A 408 -9.60 3.65 -26.12
N SER A 409 -10.56 2.86 -26.59
CA SER A 409 -11.83 3.38 -27.05
C SER A 409 -12.37 4.36 -25.99
N LYS A 410 -12.65 5.62 -26.37
CA LYS A 410 -13.21 6.65 -25.48
C LYS A 410 -14.49 6.11 -24.85
N ARG A 411 -14.37 5.49 -23.68
CA ARG A 411 -15.54 5.02 -22.95
C ARG A 411 -16.13 6.21 -22.20
N LEU A 412 -17.17 6.79 -22.77
CA LEU A 412 -17.90 7.89 -22.16
C LEU A 412 -18.70 7.40 -20.93
N PRO A 413 -18.94 8.27 -19.96
CA PRO A 413 -19.78 7.96 -18.82
C PRO A 413 -21.21 7.62 -19.25
N ALA A 414 -21.87 6.72 -18.49
CA ALA A 414 -23.31 6.51 -18.65
C ALA A 414 -24.07 7.83 -18.34
N PRO A 415 -25.29 8.06 -18.90
CA PRO A 415 -26.02 9.32 -18.72
C PRO A 415 -26.17 9.78 -17.26
N LYS A 416 -26.32 8.86 -16.32
CA LYS A 416 -26.41 9.16 -14.89
C LYS A 416 -25.14 9.81 -14.30
N TRP A 417 -24.00 9.65 -14.97
CA TRP A 417 -22.71 10.20 -14.54
C TRP A 417 -22.31 11.45 -15.31
N GLN A 418 -23.06 11.85 -16.34
CA GLN A 418 -22.65 12.91 -17.25
C GLN A 418 -22.39 14.23 -16.53
N SER A 419 -23.31 14.70 -15.71
CA SER A 419 -23.18 15.96 -14.96
C SER A 419 -22.01 15.94 -13.96
N PHE A 420 -21.79 14.81 -13.29
CA PHE A 420 -20.66 14.65 -12.40
C PHE A 420 -19.33 14.67 -13.18
N TYR A 421 -19.26 13.94 -14.30
CA TYR A 421 -18.10 13.88 -15.17
C TYR A 421 -17.73 15.25 -15.76
N GLU A 422 -18.70 16.03 -16.21
CA GLU A 422 -18.47 17.38 -16.75
C GLU A 422 -17.80 18.30 -15.72
N LYS A 423 -18.14 18.15 -14.45
CA LYS A 423 -17.57 18.90 -13.35
C LYS A 423 -16.20 18.38 -12.91
N SER A 424 -16.09 17.06 -12.70
CA SER A 424 -14.93 16.42 -12.03
C SER A 424 -13.85 15.97 -13.00
N GLY A 425 -14.20 15.69 -14.27
CA GLY A 425 -13.29 15.09 -15.27
C GLY A 425 -13.21 13.56 -15.22
N TYR A 426 -13.85 12.93 -14.26
CA TYR A 426 -13.90 11.47 -14.08
C TYR A 426 -15.29 11.02 -13.60
N TYR A 427 -15.54 9.71 -13.62
CA TYR A 427 -16.78 9.12 -13.15
C TYR A 427 -16.55 7.79 -12.44
N HIS A 428 -17.37 7.49 -11.45
CA HIS A 428 -17.22 6.29 -10.64
C HIS A 428 -17.75 5.06 -11.38
N THR A 429 -17.00 3.97 -11.35
CA THR A 429 -17.42 2.65 -11.85
C THR A 429 -17.78 1.70 -10.72
N ASN A 430 -17.12 1.84 -9.55
CA ASN A 430 -17.59 1.32 -8.27
C ASN A 430 -17.56 2.47 -7.26
N ALA A 431 -18.72 2.87 -6.77
CA ALA A 431 -18.86 4.01 -5.86
C ALA A 431 -18.83 3.61 -4.37
N GLU A 432 -18.52 2.36 -4.04
CA GLU A 432 -18.35 1.92 -2.64
C GLU A 432 -17.12 2.56 -2.00
N TYR A 433 -17.09 2.54 -0.68
CA TYR A 433 -15.92 2.83 0.15
C TYR A 433 -15.95 1.94 1.38
N ILE A 434 -14.83 1.32 1.73
CA ILE A 434 -14.74 0.33 2.79
C ILE A 434 -13.71 0.68 3.88
N LEU A 435 -13.59 1.93 4.23
CA LEU A 435 -12.68 2.48 5.26
C LEU A 435 -11.17 2.49 4.89
N ARG A 436 -10.84 2.46 3.63
CA ARG A 436 -9.47 2.39 3.09
C ARG A 436 -8.57 3.57 3.42
N PRO A 437 -7.24 3.35 3.60
CA PRO A 437 -6.26 4.35 3.99
C PRO A 437 -5.54 5.08 2.84
N GLU A 438 -5.38 4.50 1.65
CA GLU A 438 -4.28 4.78 0.71
C GLU A 438 -4.19 6.25 0.26
N THR A 439 -5.34 6.95 0.14
CA THR A 439 -5.32 8.38 -0.16
C THR A 439 -4.82 9.20 1.05
N ILE A 440 -5.25 8.85 2.26
CA ILE A 440 -4.80 9.50 3.51
C ILE A 440 -3.32 9.20 3.76
N GLU A 441 -2.88 7.98 3.52
CA GLU A 441 -1.47 7.57 3.54
C GLU A 441 -0.64 8.46 2.62
N SER A 442 -1.06 8.65 1.36
CA SER A 442 -0.34 9.50 0.40
C SER A 442 -0.30 10.97 0.85
N LEU A 443 -1.35 11.49 1.48
CA LEU A 443 -1.34 12.83 2.09
C LEU A 443 -0.35 12.91 3.27
N TYR A 444 -0.22 11.84 4.07
CA TYR A 444 0.78 11.77 5.14
C TYR A 444 2.20 11.90 4.58
N TYR A 445 2.55 11.12 3.55
CA TYR A 445 3.86 11.23 2.90
C TYR A 445 4.08 12.61 2.29
N ALA A 446 3.05 13.21 1.66
CA ALA A 446 3.13 14.55 1.10
C ALA A 446 3.41 15.62 2.19
N TYR A 447 2.74 15.52 3.34
CA TYR A 447 3.03 16.39 4.49
C TYR A 447 4.46 16.21 4.99
N ARG A 448 4.92 14.96 5.16
CA ARG A 448 6.28 14.67 5.65
C ARG A 448 7.38 15.16 4.71
N ALA A 449 7.13 15.14 3.41
CA ALA A 449 8.08 15.60 2.40
C ALA A 449 8.13 17.13 2.27
N THR A 450 6.98 17.81 2.39
CA THR A 450 6.85 19.22 2.04
C THR A 450 6.74 20.16 3.24
N GLY A 451 6.21 19.68 4.35
CA GLY A 451 5.83 20.51 5.51
C GLY A 451 4.62 21.41 5.25
N ASP A 452 3.94 21.29 4.10
CA ASP A 452 2.79 22.10 3.77
C ASP A 452 1.54 21.64 4.54
N ARG A 453 1.05 22.53 5.39
CA ARG A 453 -0.09 22.26 6.28
C ARG A 453 -1.41 21.98 5.54
N LYS A 454 -1.51 22.30 4.26
CA LYS A 454 -2.70 21.97 3.47
C LYS A 454 -3.00 20.47 3.49
N TYR A 455 -1.97 19.60 3.56
CA TYR A 455 -2.17 18.14 3.63
C TYR A 455 -2.75 17.70 4.98
N GLN A 456 -2.37 18.38 6.07
CA GLN A 456 -3.02 18.16 7.37
C GLN A 456 -4.49 18.62 7.32
N ASP A 457 -4.79 19.75 6.71
CA ASP A 457 -6.15 20.25 6.60
C ASP A 457 -7.01 19.32 5.73
N TRP A 458 -6.47 18.81 4.63
CA TRP A 458 -7.15 17.84 3.78
C TRP A 458 -7.38 16.47 4.46
N ALA A 459 -6.40 15.98 5.21
CA ALA A 459 -6.57 14.77 6.01
C ALA A 459 -7.64 14.97 7.10
N TRP A 460 -7.72 16.17 7.67
CA TRP A 460 -8.76 16.53 8.63
C TRP A 460 -10.15 16.60 7.99
N GLU A 461 -10.29 17.24 6.83
CA GLU A 461 -11.52 17.24 6.04
C GLU A 461 -12.00 15.82 5.73
N ALA A 462 -11.06 14.93 5.33
CA ALA A 462 -11.36 13.52 5.11
C ALA A 462 -11.85 12.83 6.39
N PHE A 463 -11.17 13.04 7.53
CA PHE A 463 -11.60 12.47 8.81
C PHE A 463 -12.98 12.96 9.26
N GLU A 464 -13.27 14.25 9.11
CA GLU A 464 -14.61 14.78 9.39
C GLU A 464 -15.67 14.18 8.48
N ALA A 465 -15.35 13.94 7.20
CA ALA A 465 -16.24 13.23 6.29
C ALA A 465 -16.48 11.78 6.73
N LEU A 466 -15.44 11.05 7.15
CA LEU A 466 -15.54 9.70 7.70
C LEU A 466 -16.42 9.67 8.97
N ASN A 467 -16.19 10.58 9.90
CA ASN A 467 -17.02 10.69 11.10
C ASN A 467 -18.49 10.97 10.76
N ARG A 468 -18.73 11.87 9.82
CA ARG A 468 -20.10 12.23 9.42
C ARG A 468 -20.82 11.12 8.69
N MET A 469 -20.11 10.35 7.85
CA MET A 469 -20.70 9.42 6.90
C MET A 469 -20.64 7.96 7.35
N CYS A 470 -19.55 7.54 8.02
CA CYS A 470 -19.25 6.14 8.30
C CYS A 470 -19.45 5.75 9.77
N LYS A 471 -19.49 6.73 10.71
CA LYS A 471 -19.73 6.45 12.13
C LYS A 471 -21.18 6.09 12.37
N VAL A 472 -21.41 4.96 13.02
CA VAL A 472 -22.73 4.44 13.44
C VAL A 472 -22.69 4.04 14.93
N GLU A 473 -23.81 3.68 15.51
CA GLU A 473 -23.88 3.31 16.93
C GLU A 473 -22.93 2.14 17.28
N GLY A 474 -22.84 1.14 16.40
CA GLY A 474 -22.03 -0.07 16.61
C GLY A 474 -20.58 0.02 16.15
N GLY A 475 -20.07 1.19 15.70
CA GLY A 475 -18.70 1.33 15.23
C GLY A 475 -18.55 2.25 14.02
N TYR A 476 -17.58 1.95 13.15
CA TYR A 476 -17.46 2.55 11.83
C TYR A 476 -17.76 1.51 10.75
N THR A 477 -18.34 1.95 9.64
CA THR A 477 -18.74 1.05 8.56
C THR A 477 -18.55 1.69 7.19
N GLY A 478 -18.33 0.87 6.17
CA GLY A 478 -18.22 1.35 4.79
C GLY A 478 -19.54 1.87 4.21
N LEU A 479 -19.46 2.52 3.07
CA LEU A 479 -20.58 3.06 2.31
C LEU A 479 -20.80 2.27 1.03
N LYS A 480 -22.03 1.92 0.69
CA LYS A 480 -22.39 1.35 -0.61
C LYS A 480 -22.29 2.38 -1.75
N SER A 481 -22.25 3.67 -1.43
CA SER A 481 -22.03 4.72 -2.43
C SER A 481 -21.60 6.03 -1.80
N VAL A 482 -20.43 6.52 -2.22
CA VAL A 482 -19.90 7.86 -1.85
C VAL A 482 -20.68 8.99 -2.53
N MET A 483 -21.58 8.69 -3.45
CA MET A 483 -22.45 9.65 -4.13
C MET A 483 -23.68 10.05 -3.29
N LYS A 484 -23.77 9.57 -2.05
CA LYS A 484 -24.84 9.89 -1.11
C LYS A 484 -24.37 10.84 -0.04
N THR A 485 -25.21 11.81 0.34
CA THR A 485 -24.97 12.69 1.49
C THR A 485 -25.51 12.08 2.78
N LYS A 486 -25.19 12.70 3.92
CA LYS A 486 -25.69 12.25 5.23
C LYS A 486 -27.23 12.22 5.30
N ASP A 487 -27.88 13.19 4.67
CA ASP A 487 -29.34 13.36 4.73
C ASP A 487 -30.09 12.53 3.69
N ASP A 488 -29.39 11.87 2.77
CA ASP A 488 -30.00 10.97 1.80
C ASP A 488 -30.52 9.70 2.47
N LYS A 489 -31.83 9.59 2.62
CA LYS A 489 -32.51 8.43 3.24
C LYS A 489 -32.26 7.12 2.49
N THR A 490 -31.77 7.16 1.26
CA THR A 490 -31.41 5.96 0.49
C THR A 490 -29.95 5.54 0.68
N ARG A 491 -29.19 6.21 1.57
CA ARG A 491 -27.82 5.82 1.92
C ARG A 491 -27.83 4.41 2.53
N LYS A 492 -26.93 3.58 2.02
CA LYS A 492 -26.72 2.21 2.50
C LYS A 492 -25.28 2.03 2.95
N PHE A 493 -25.12 1.18 3.93
CA PHE A 493 -23.81 0.83 4.48
C PHE A 493 -23.34 -0.55 3.98
N VAL A 494 -22.00 -0.72 4.05
CA VAL A 494 -21.38 -2.05 4.03
C VAL A 494 -21.27 -2.45 5.49
N ASP A 495 -21.99 -3.47 5.93
CA ASP A 495 -21.97 -3.87 7.36
C ASP A 495 -20.65 -4.56 7.71
N LYS A 496 -19.55 -3.78 7.71
CA LYS A 496 -18.21 -4.27 8.02
C LYS A 496 -17.31 -3.13 8.47
N MET A 497 -16.60 -3.34 9.58
CA MET A 497 -15.48 -2.52 10.01
C MET A 497 -14.19 -3.29 9.72
N GLU A 498 -13.60 -3.01 8.56
CA GLU A 498 -12.36 -3.66 8.14
C GLU A 498 -11.23 -3.40 9.16
N SER A 499 -10.37 -4.39 9.41
CA SER A 499 -9.30 -4.30 10.40
C SER A 499 -8.29 -3.19 10.10
N PHE A 500 -8.06 -2.88 8.82
CA PHE A 500 -7.21 -1.78 8.39
C PHE A 500 -7.75 -0.39 8.76
N TRP A 501 -9.01 -0.26 9.17
CA TRP A 501 -9.49 0.98 9.78
C TRP A 501 -8.68 1.35 11.03
N LEU A 502 -8.42 0.36 11.90
CA LEU A 502 -7.58 0.52 13.09
C LEU A 502 -6.09 0.48 12.76
N ALA A 503 -5.68 -0.45 11.88
CA ALA A 503 -4.29 -0.66 11.55
C ALA A 503 -3.67 0.51 10.78
N GLU A 504 -4.41 1.08 9.81
CA GLU A 504 -3.87 1.97 8.81
C GLU A 504 -4.55 3.35 8.82
N THR A 505 -5.85 3.42 8.52
CA THR A 505 -6.55 4.70 8.32
C THR A 505 -6.42 5.61 9.53
N LEU A 506 -6.72 5.09 10.73
CA LEU A 506 -6.55 5.86 11.97
C LEU A 506 -5.08 6.06 12.33
N LYS A 507 -4.17 5.14 11.99
CA LYS A 507 -2.74 5.32 12.24
C LYS A 507 -2.15 6.44 11.40
N TYR A 508 -2.39 6.45 10.07
CA TYR A 508 -1.89 7.54 9.22
C TYR A 508 -2.49 8.89 9.60
N LEU A 509 -3.77 8.94 9.97
CA LEU A 509 -4.39 10.16 10.52
C LEU A 509 -3.71 10.58 11.83
N TYR A 510 -3.46 9.66 12.75
CA TYR A 510 -2.76 9.98 14.00
C TYR A 510 -1.33 10.49 13.74
N LEU A 511 -0.55 9.79 12.91
CA LEU A 511 0.81 10.20 12.54
C LEU A 511 0.85 11.55 11.81
N MET A 512 -0.21 11.91 11.08
CA MET A 512 -0.37 13.21 10.43
C MET A 512 -0.40 14.36 11.45
N PHE A 513 -1.01 14.14 12.62
CA PHE A 513 -1.25 15.16 13.64
C PHE A 513 -0.39 14.98 14.90
N ALA A 514 0.24 13.83 15.09
CA ALA A 514 1.14 13.58 16.23
C ALA A 514 2.40 14.44 16.14
N GLU A 515 3.01 14.67 17.30
CA GLU A 515 4.33 15.30 17.38
C GLU A 515 5.40 14.44 16.68
N ASP A 516 6.48 15.10 16.25
CA ASP A 516 7.56 14.43 15.52
C ASP A 516 8.25 13.38 16.40
N SER A 517 8.33 12.16 15.89
CA SER A 517 8.87 10.99 16.60
C SER A 517 9.76 10.15 15.67
N GLU A 518 10.38 9.12 16.22
CA GLU A 518 11.21 8.16 15.46
C GLU A 518 10.43 7.27 14.47
N LEU A 519 9.10 7.25 14.59
CA LEU A 519 8.20 6.53 13.66
C LEU A 519 7.93 7.33 12.39
N GLN A 520 8.15 8.63 12.43
CA GLN A 520 7.81 9.52 11.33
C GLN A 520 8.79 9.38 10.17
N VAL A 521 8.26 9.40 8.96
CA VAL A 521 9.07 9.51 7.75
C VAL A 521 9.79 10.85 7.75
N ARG A 522 11.08 10.82 7.42
CA ARG A 522 11.96 12.00 7.44
C ARG A 522 12.27 12.44 6.01
N SER A 523 12.28 13.74 5.79
CA SER A 523 12.63 14.34 4.49
C SER A 523 14.08 14.07 4.05
N ASP A 524 14.99 13.70 4.98
CA ASP A 524 16.35 13.30 4.66
C ASP A 524 16.49 11.80 4.27
N GLY A 525 15.38 11.09 4.18
CA GLY A 525 15.33 9.66 3.85
C GLY A 525 15.83 8.71 4.95
N LYS A 526 16.23 9.24 6.11
CA LYS A 526 16.68 8.41 7.23
C LYS A 526 15.48 7.99 8.06
N MET A 527 15.25 6.70 8.16
CA MET A 527 14.14 6.14 8.93
C MET A 527 14.65 5.13 9.95
N LYS A 528 13.99 5.05 11.09
CA LYS A 528 14.20 4.01 12.09
C LYS A 528 13.25 2.83 11.86
N TYR A 529 12.07 3.10 11.36
CA TYR A 529 11.05 2.11 11.04
C TYR A 529 10.61 2.26 9.59
N VAL A 530 10.28 1.15 8.96
CA VAL A 530 9.56 1.10 7.68
C VAL A 530 8.17 0.52 7.95
N LEU A 531 7.14 1.19 7.45
CA LEU A 531 5.77 0.71 7.54
C LEU A 531 5.56 -0.37 6.47
N ASN A 532 5.03 -1.54 6.84
CA ASN A 532 4.61 -2.54 5.87
C ASN A 532 3.35 -2.07 5.11
N THR A 533 2.78 -2.88 4.24
CA THR A 533 1.59 -2.48 3.47
C THR A 533 0.33 -2.34 4.34
N GLU A 534 0.31 -2.92 5.55
CA GLU A 534 -0.77 -2.78 6.56
C GLU A 534 -0.40 -1.70 7.62
N ALA A 535 0.54 -0.81 7.28
CA ALA A 535 1.07 0.24 8.14
C ALA A 535 1.68 -0.23 9.48
N HIS A 536 2.11 -1.47 9.59
CA HIS A 536 2.85 -1.94 10.76
C HIS A 536 4.31 -1.50 10.71
N PRO A 537 4.81 -0.69 11.66
CA PRO A 537 6.21 -0.25 11.67
C PRO A 537 7.15 -1.40 12.05
N LEU A 538 8.04 -1.76 11.15
CA LEU A 538 9.11 -2.73 11.36
C LEU A 538 10.45 -2.02 11.49
N LEU A 539 11.24 -2.39 12.50
CA LEU A 539 12.53 -1.76 12.76
C LEU A 539 13.51 -2.09 11.62
N VAL A 540 14.10 -1.07 10.97
CA VAL A 540 15.06 -1.27 9.89
C VAL A 540 16.33 -1.95 10.40
N ARG A 541 17.01 -2.68 9.53
CA ARG A 541 18.20 -3.45 9.87
C ARG A 541 19.31 -2.56 10.41
N GLY A 542 19.90 -2.95 11.54
CA GLY A 542 21.02 -2.23 12.16
C GLY A 542 20.64 -1.02 13.03
N LYS A 543 19.35 -0.82 13.35
CA LYS A 543 18.88 0.26 14.23
C LYS A 543 18.50 -0.23 15.61
#